data_d16e3dd7ee71751cb871bdf30cb5f0fd
#
_entry.id   d16e3dd7ee71751cb871bdf30cb5f0fd
#
_cell.length_a   1.000
_cell.length_b   1.000
_cell.length_c   1.000
_cell.angle_alpha   90.00
_cell.angle_beta   90.00
_cell.angle_gamma   90.00
#
_symmetry.space_group_name_H-M   'P 1'
#
loop_
_entity.id
_entity.type
_entity.pdbx_description
1 polymer ?
#
loop_
_entity_poly.entity_id
_entity_poly.type
_entity_poly.pdbx_seq_one_letter_code
_entity_poly.pdbx_strand_id
1 'polypeptide(L)'
;GNSATVPGLIGGSNKTATGYQTRAGIIPQNHKGLIIFEEFGKSNNSIITELTDIRSSNEVRITRVAGTIALPAMVRMISLTNPKNKNGTIKSIASYPNGISVLTDLVESAEDIARYDMIVILSDRGNAQIDPLWIPEEPLPQEVYRDRIRWVWSRTAEQIVISTNVQLYIVNEANQLNKTYEGHIKIFGTEAWKKIARLA
;
A
#
# COMPACT_ATOMS: atom_id res chain seq x y z
N GLY A 1 13.67 4.82 -3.85
CA GLY A 1 14.21 5.79 -4.76
C GLY A 1 14.56 5.22 -6.12
N ASN A 2 15.07 6.04 -7.02
CA ASN A 2 15.40 5.69 -8.42
C ASN A 2 16.43 4.56 -8.61
N SER A 3 17.04 4.07 -7.56
CA SER A 3 18.03 2.98 -7.57
C SER A 3 17.47 1.59 -7.32
N ALA A 4 16.18 1.46 -7.03
CA ALA A 4 15.56 0.16 -6.84
C ALA A 4 15.48 -0.58 -8.19
N THR A 5 15.89 -1.84 -8.17
CA THR A 5 15.80 -2.73 -9.33
C THR A 5 14.89 -3.91 -9.03
N VAL A 6 14.26 -4.49 -10.06
CA VAL A 6 13.43 -5.68 -9.90
C VAL A 6 14.19 -6.80 -9.16
N PRO A 7 15.42 -7.18 -9.55
CA PRO A 7 16.19 -8.18 -8.82
C PRO A 7 16.52 -7.79 -7.37
N GLY A 8 16.73 -6.52 -7.09
CA GLY A 8 16.95 -6.04 -5.73
C GLY A 8 15.71 -6.17 -4.84
N LEU A 9 14.54 -5.97 -5.41
CA LEU A 9 13.27 -6.04 -4.70
C LEU A 9 12.78 -7.48 -4.53
N ILE A 10 12.68 -8.24 -5.61
CA ILE A 10 12.12 -9.59 -5.59
C ILE A 10 13.17 -10.68 -5.41
N GLY A 11 14.35 -10.46 -5.94
CA GLY A 11 15.43 -11.43 -5.93
C GLY A 11 15.89 -11.83 -7.33
N GLY A 12 16.93 -12.59 -7.35
CA GLY A 12 17.57 -13.04 -8.60
C GLY A 12 18.42 -14.27 -8.37
N SER A 13 19.13 -14.69 -9.40
CA SER A 13 20.14 -15.74 -9.28
C SER A 13 21.52 -15.19 -9.64
N ASN A 14 22.49 -15.55 -8.84
CA ASN A 14 23.90 -15.27 -9.11
C ASN A 14 24.60 -16.56 -9.57
N LYS A 15 25.49 -16.42 -10.54
CA LYS A 15 26.36 -17.52 -10.94
C LYS A 15 27.44 -17.69 -9.89
N THR A 16 27.61 -18.90 -9.39
CA THR A 16 28.66 -19.28 -8.46
C THR A 16 29.60 -20.28 -9.14
N ALA A 17 30.71 -20.63 -8.51
CA ALA A 17 31.64 -21.63 -9.03
C ALA A 17 31.00 -23.02 -9.21
N THR A 18 29.97 -23.34 -8.43
CA THR A 18 29.26 -24.62 -8.40
C THR A 18 27.91 -24.60 -9.12
N GLY A 19 27.52 -23.46 -9.76
CA GLY A 19 26.23 -23.33 -10.45
C GLY A 19 25.53 -21.99 -10.20
N TYR A 20 24.20 -22.00 -10.21
CA TYR A 20 23.39 -20.81 -9.92
C TYR A 20 22.79 -20.89 -8.52
N GLN A 21 22.96 -19.81 -7.75
CA GLN A 21 22.35 -19.68 -6.44
C GLN A 21 21.28 -18.59 -6.49
N THR A 22 20.07 -18.91 -6.03
CA THR A 22 18.98 -17.93 -5.91
C THR A 22 19.17 -17.09 -4.65
N ARG A 23 19.06 -15.77 -4.81
CA ARG A 23 19.09 -14.80 -3.71
C ARG A 23 17.73 -14.12 -3.62
N ALA A 24 17.13 -14.15 -2.42
CA ALA A 24 15.92 -13.41 -2.13
C ALA A 24 16.18 -11.90 -2.16
N GLY A 25 15.26 -11.12 -2.72
CA GLY A 25 15.28 -9.67 -2.67
C GLY A 25 14.76 -9.13 -1.34
N ILE A 26 14.70 -7.79 -1.22
CA ILE A 26 14.31 -7.13 0.03
C ILE A 26 12.87 -7.47 0.46
N ILE A 27 11.96 -7.69 -0.49
CA ILE A 27 10.55 -7.97 -0.20
C ILE A 27 10.38 -9.32 0.51
N PRO A 28 10.82 -10.46 -0.07
CA PRO A 28 10.68 -11.74 0.63
C PRO A 28 11.54 -11.83 1.90
N GLN A 29 12.66 -11.10 1.99
CA GLN A 29 13.44 -11.01 3.23
C GLN A 29 12.68 -10.31 4.36
N ASN A 30 11.75 -9.42 4.03
CA ASN A 30 10.90 -8.71 4.98
C ASN A 30 9.50 -9.31 5.10
N HIS A 31 9.33 -10.61 4.84
CA HIS A 31 8.06 -11.29 5.01
C HIS A 31 7.46 -11.02 6.41
N LYS A 32 6.16 -10.65 6.46
CA LYS A 32 5.43 -10.17 7.65
C LYS A 32 5.94 -8.85 8.24
N GLY A 33 6.86 -8.17 7.56
CA GLY A 33 7.40 -6.87 7.97
C GLY A 33 6.72 -5.69 7.30
N LEU A 34 7.41 -4.55 7.35
CA LEU A 34 7.01 -3.28 6.75
C LEU A 34 8.07 -2.84 5.75
N ILE A 35 7.62 -2.38 4.58
CA ILE A 35 8.47 -1.76 3.56
C ILE A 35 7.93 -0.37 3.25
N ILE A 36 8.81 0.61 3.23
CA ILE A 36 8.49 1.99 2.85
C ILE A 36 9.13 2.27 1.50
N PHE A 37 8.31 2.63 0.51
CA PHE A 37 8.74 3.07 -0.81
C PHE A 37 8.68 4.59 -0.89
N GLU A 38 9.82 5.24 -0.92
CA GLU A 38 9.91 6.67 -1.19
C GLU A 38 9.92 6.93 -2.69
N GLU A 39 9.31 8.04 -3.09
CA GLU A 39 9.21 8.45 -4.50
C GLU A 39 8.59 7.35 -5.41
N PHE A 40 7.60 6.63 -4.89
CA PHE A 40 6.99 5.49 -5.58
C PHE A 40 6.57 5.82 -7.02
N GLY A 41 6.00 6.99 -7.26
CA GLY A 41 5.61 7.45 -8.61
C GLY A 41 6.78 7.66 -9.59
N LYS A 42 8.04 7.55 -9.15
CA LYS A 42 9.23 7.55 -10.04
C LYS A 42 9.70 6.13 -10.34
N SER A 43 9.01 5.11 -9.81
CA SER A 43 9.38 3.72 -10.04
C SER A 43 9.12 3.34 -11.50
N ASN A 44 9.92 2.41 -11.99
CA ASN A 44 9.77 1.85 -13.32
C ASN A 44 8.50 0.97 -13.38
N ASN A 45 7.80 0.95 -14.51
CA ASN A 45 6.59 0.16 -14.73
C ASN A 45 6.79 -1.34 -14.41
N SER A 46 7.97 -1.89 -14.67
CA SER A 46 8.28 -3.28 -14.32
C SER A 46 8.24 -3.52 -12.80
N ILE A 47 8.68 -2.55 -12.00
CA ILE A 47 8.60 -2.63 -10.54
C ILE A 47 7.14 -2.56 -10.08
N ILE A 48 6.34 -1.67 -10.66
CA ILE A 48 4.92 -1.52 -10.33
C ILE A 48 4.18 -2.81 -10.65
N THR A 49 4.42 -3.42 -11.80
CA THR A 49 3.80 -4.71 -12.19
C THR A 49 4.16 -5.81 -11.21
N GLU A 50 5.43 -5.99 -10.88
CA GLU A 50 5.86 -6.99 -9.91
C GLU A 50 5.25 -6.78 -8.51
N LEU A 51 5.18 -5.53 -8.05
CA LEU A 51 4.55 -5.20 -6.78
C LEU A 51 3.05 -5.47 -6.80
N THR A 52 2.39 -5.30 -7.94
CA THR A 52 0.97 -5.61 -8.14
C THR A 52 0.72 -7.10 -7.96
N ASP A 53 1.56 -7.96 -8.57
CA ASP A 53 1.46 -9.41 -8.44
C ASP A 53 1.75 -9.86 -7.00
N ILE A 54 2.75 -9.29 -6.34
CA ILE A 54 3.09 -9.61 -4.96
C ILE A 54 1.93 -9.23 -4.01
N ARG A 55 1.32 -8.06 -4.20
CA ARG A 55 0.15 -7.62 -3.40
C ARG A 55 -1.06 -8.53 -3.56
N SER A 56 -1.19 -9.18 -4.71
CA SER A 56 -2.30 -10.10 -4.99
C SER A 56 -2.05 -11.51 -4.48
N SER A 57 -0.82 -12.01 -4.61
CA SER A 57 -0.45 -13.40 -4.30
C SER A 57 0.17 -13.59 -2.92
N ASN A 58 0.71 -12.52 -2.31
CA ASN A 58 1.57 -12.57 -1.13
C ASN A 58 2.84 -13.44 -1.31
N GLU A 59 3.25 -13.62 -2.57
CA GLU A 59 4.42 -14.41 -2.94
C GLU A 59 5.27 -13.67 -3.98
N VAL A 60 6.55 -13.91 -3.93
CA VAL A 60 7.50 -13.58 -5.00
C VAL A 60 7.84 -14.83 -5.75
N ARG A 61 7.71 -14.82 -7.07
CA ARG A 61 8.08 -15.94 -7.94
C ARG A 61 9.32 -15.59 -8.75
N ILE A 62 10.39 -16.35 -8.55
CA ILE A 62 11.65 -16.20 -9.27
C ILE A 62 11.78 -17.36 -10.24
N THR A 63 11.54 -17.10 -11.53
CA THR A 63 11.64 -18.09 -12.60
C THR A 63 13.03 -18.00 -13.25
N ARG A 64 13.72 -19.12 -13.37
CA ARG A 64 15.05 -19.26 -13.97
C ARG A 64 15.14 -20.56 -14.75
N VAL A 65 16.21 -20.74 -15.50
CA VAL A 65 16.47 -21.97 -16.25
C VAL A 65 16.42 -23.22 -15.37
N ALA A 66 16.85 -23.11 -14.11
CA ALA A 66 16.84 -24.18 -13.12
C ALA A 66 15.47 -24.45 -12.47
N GLY A 67 14.44 -23.69 -12.82
CA GLY A 67 13.09 -23.82 -12.27
C GLY A 67 12.54 -22.54 -11.66
N THR A 68 11.33 -22.64 -11.10
CA THR A 68 10.64 -21.54 -10.41
C THR A 68 10.65 -21.78 -8.90
N ILE A 69 11.05 -20.76 -8.16
CA ILE A 69 11.02 -20.75 -6.69
C ILE A 69 9.97 -19.71 -6.28
N ALA A 70 9.02 -20.11 -5.42
CA ALA A 70 8.09 -19.22 -4.76
C ALA A 70 8.58 -18.91 -3.33
N LEU A 71 8.66 -17.64 -3.00
CA LEU A 71 9.05 -17.17 -1.67
C LEU A 71 7.90 -16.39 -1.05
N PRO A 72 7.56 -16.62 0.22
CA PRO A 72 6.50 -15.87 0.88
C PRO A 72 6.89 -14.39 0.99
N ALA A 73 5.95 -13.51 0.65
CA ALA A 73 6.19 -12.07 0.55
C ALA A 73 4.99 -11.24 1.05
N MET A 74 4.32 -11.72 2.09
CA MET A 74 3.26 -10.96 2.74
C MET A 74 3.90 -9.82 3.53
N VAL A 75 3.84 -8.60 2.99
CA VAL A 75 4.44 -7.40 3.58
C VAL A 75 3.43 -6.28 3.65
N ARG A 76 3.59 -5.39 4.61
CA ARG A 76 2.88 -4.12 4.68
C ARG A 76 3.66 -3.09 3.87
N MET A 77 2.98 -2.36 3.00
CA MET A 77 3.63 -1.39 2.12
C MET A 77 3.11 0.01 2.40
N ILE A 78 4.03 0.95 2.61
CA ILE A 78 3.74 2.39 2.63
C ILE A 78 4.43 2.99 1.42
N SER A 79 3.64 3.62 0.54
CA SER A 79 4.17 4.30 -0.65
C SER A 79 4.04 5.81 -0.49
N LEU A 80 5.17 6.51 -0.56
CA LEU A 80 5.23 7.97 -0.53
C LEU A 80 5.47 8.48 -1.94
N THR A 81 4.62 9.38 -2.42
CA THR A 81 4.75 9.93 -3.77
C THR A 81 4.14 11.32 -3.87
N ASN A 82 4.59 12.07 -4.86
CA ASN A 82 3.99 13.34 -5.28
C ASN A 82 3.21 13.13 -6.58
N PRO A 83 2.10 13.86 -6.78
CA PRO A 83 1.36 13.78 -8.04
C PRO A 83 2.20 14.33 -9.19
N LYS A 84 2.13 13.66 -10.33
CA LYS A 84 2.82 14.06 -11.55
C LYS A 84 1.81 14.22 -12.67
N ASN A 85 2.09 15.16 -13.56
CA ASN A 85 1.38 15.20 -14.84
C ASN A 85 1.94 14.15 -15.82
N LYS A 86 1.28 13.99 -16.96
CA LYS A 86 1.68 13.06 -18.02
C LYS A 86 3.12 13.28 -18.54
N ASN A 87 3.68 14.47 -18.35
CA ASN A 87 5.05 14.80 -18.71
C ASN A 87 6.06 14.57 -17.58
N GLY A 88 5.63 13.97 -16.46
CA GLY A 88 6.49 13.70 -15.31
C GLY A 88 6.78 14.90 -14.41
N THR A 89 6.20 16.08 -14.70
CA THR A 89 6.36 17.27 -13.86
C THR A 89 5.52 17.12 -12.58
N ILE A 90 6.12 17.42 -11.43
CA ILE A 90 5.42 17.40 -10.14
C ILE A 90 4.42 18.56 -10.12
N LYS A 91 3.18 18.26 -9.71
CA LYS A 91 2.14 19.23 -9.49
C LYS A 91 1.93 19.46 -8.00
N SER A 92 1.60 20.70 -7.62
CA SER A 92 1.10 20.97 -6.28
C SER A 92 -0.29 20.35 -6.10
N ILE A 93 -0.52 19.66 -4.98
CA ILE A 93 -1.83 19.12 -4.62
C ILE A 93 -2.87 20.22 -4.54
N ALA A 94 -2.48 21.44 -4.14
CA ALA A 94 -3.32 22.61 -4.11
C ALA A 94 -3.92 23.00 -5.49
N SER A 95 -3.34 22.55 -6.59
CA SER A 95 -3.86 22.81 -7.94
C SER A 95 -5.06 21.95 -8.35
N TYR A 96 -5.37 20.92 -7.60
CA TYR A 96 -6.48 20.02 -7.91
C TYR A 96 -7.78 20.49 -7.25
N PRO A 97 -8.93 20.30 -7.89
CA PRO A 97 -10.23 20.74 -7.35
C PRO A 97 -10.64 19.99 -6.08
N ASN A 98 -10.23 18.71 -5.96
CA ASN A 98 -10.52 17.88 -4.80
C ASN A 98 -9.50 16.73 -4.71
N GLY A 99 -9.49 16.00 -3.57
CA GLY A 99 -8.57 14.90 -3.32
C GLY A 99 -8.72 13.72 -4.30
N ILE A 100 -9.93 13.45 -4.81
CA ILE A 100 -10.17 12.35 -5.73
C ILE A 100 -9.47 12.58 -7.07
N SER A 101 -9.47 13.83 -7.56
CA SER A 101 -8.84 14.19 -8.83
C SER A 101 -7.31 14.06 -8.81
N VAL A 102 -6.71 13.96 -7.61
CA VAL A 102 -5.27 13.72 -7.45
C VAL A 102 -4.90 12.26 -7.69
N LEU A 103 -5.84 11.33 -7.43
CA LEU A 103 -5.54 9.90 -7.37
C LEU A 103 -4.93 9.34 -8.66
N THR A 104 -5.40 9.80 -9.82
CA THR A 104 -4.88 9.36 -11.13
C THR A 104 -3.48 9.87 -11.44
N ASP A 105 -3.09 10.99 -10.82
CA ASP A 105 -1.73 11.54 -10.95
C ASP A 105 -0.78 11.01 -9.85
N LEU A 106 -1.33 10.38 -8.79
CA LEU A 106 -0.56 9.67 -7.76
C LEU A 106 -0.33 8.20 -8.13
N VAL A 107 -1.36 7.55 -8.69
CA VAL A 107 -1.36 6.14 -9.04
C VAL A 107 -1.96 6.01 -10.43
N GLU A 108 -1.19 5.57 -11.40
CA GLU A 108 -1.54 5.60 -12.83
C GLU A 108 -2.79 4.77 -13.18
N SER A 109 -3.09 3.73 -12.41
CA SER A 109 -4.14 2.78 -12.72
C SER A 109 -5.23 2.77 -11.66
N ALA A 110 -6.50 2.77 -12.10
CA ALA A 110 -7.65 2.61 -11.21
C ALA A 110 -7.62 1.27 -10.45
N GLU A 111 -7.07 0.23 -11.06
CA GLU A 111 -6.90 -1.08 -10.43
C GLU A 111 -5.90 -1.02 -9.27
N ASP A 112 -4.81 -0.28 -9.46
CA ASP A 112 -3.82 -0.09 -8.40
C ASP A 112 -4.35 0.79 -7.27
N ILE A 113 -5.14 1.83 -7.57
CA ILE A 113 -5.87 2.62 -6.57
C ILE A 113 -6.73 1.67 -5.71
N ALA A 114 -7.47 0.77 -6.36
CA ALA A 114 -8.31 -0.19 -5.67
C ALA A 114 -7.55 -1.19 -4.77
N ARG A 115 -6.24 -1.35 -4.93
CA ARG A 115 -5.40 -2.23 -4.10
C ARG A 115 -4.84 -1.59 -2.84
N TYR A 116 -4.89 -0.27 -2.73
CA TYR A 116 -4.52 0.40 -1.47
C TYR A 116 -5.65 0.28 -0.46
N ASP A 117 -5.35 -0.07 0.76
CA ASP A 117 -6.32 -0.09 1.86
C ASP A 117 -6.67 1.34 2.29
N MET A 118 -5.68 2.25 2.28
CA MET A 118 -5.87 3.67 2.61
C MET A 118 -4.94 4.55 1.78
N ILE A 119 -5.45 5.71 1.35
CA ILE A 119 -4.66 6.76 0.69
C ILE A 119 -4.86 8.05 1.47
N VAL A 120 -3.75 8.64 1.92
CA VAL A 120 -3.75 9.92 2.64
C VAL A 120 -3.17 10.99 1.72
N ILE A 121 -3.94 12.03 1.46
CA ILE A 121 -3.54 13.15 0.62
C ILE A 121 -3.25 14.34 1.54
N LEU A 122 -1.99 14.77 1.55
CA LEU A 122 -1.54 15.92 2.31
C LEU A 122 -1.41 17.12 1.38
N SER A 123 -2.05 18.22 1.72
CA SER A 123 -2.02 19.46 0.94
C SER A 123 -1.68 20.64 1.85
N ASP A 124 -0.95 21.59 1.31
CA ASP A 124 -0.70 22.91 1.91
C ASP A 124 -1.86 23.90 1.65
N ARG A 125 -2.97 23.43 1.07
CA ARG A 125 -4.16 24.25 0.88
C ARG A 125 -4.75 24.67 2.21
N GLY A 126 -4.62 25.93 2.43
CA GLY A 126 -5.20 26.61 3.57
C GLY A 126 -4.27 26.60 4.76
N ASN A 127 -4.04 27.80 5.25
CA ASN A 127 -3.73 27.96 6.66
C ASN A 127 -4.88 27.27 7.39
N ALA A 128 -4.75 26.00 7.73
CA ALA A 128 -5.55 25.46 8.79
C ALA A 128 -5.26 26.40 9.96
N GLN A 129 -6.16 27.33 10.20
CA GLN A 129 -6.15 28.05 11.46
C GLN A 129 -6.28 26.93 12.48
N ILE A 130 -5.15 26.54 13.05
CA ILE A 130 -5.16 25.69 14.23
C ILE A 130 -6.02 26.47 15.19
N ASP A 131 -7.19 25.93 15.52
CA ASP A 131 -8.05 26.51 16.54
C ASP A 131 -7.15 26.69 17.78
N PRO A 132 -6.89 27.92 18.22
CA PRO A 132 -6.01 28.14 19.40
C PRO A 132 -6.60 27.50 20.66
N LEU A 133 -7.88 27.12 20.64
CA LEU A 133 -8.55 26.36 21.70
C LEU A 133 -8.42 24.83 21.51
N TRP A 134 -7.90 24.37 20.35
CA TRP A 134 -7.61 22.96 20.16
C TRP A 134 -6.30 22.63 20.92
N ILE A 135 -6.45 22.22 22.14
CA ILE A 135 -5.37 21.61 22.92
C ILE A 135 -5.34 20.16 22.45
N PRO A 136 -4.29 19.74 21.73
CA PRO A 136 -4.18 18.32 21.38
C PRO A 136 -4.15 17.55 22.71
N GLU A 137 -4.99 16.52 22.80
CA GLU A 137 -4.83 15.53 23.86
C GLU A 137 -3.36 15.12 23.89
N GLU A 138 -2.75 15.02 25.07
CA GLU A 138 -1.37 14.58 25.17
C GLU A 138 -1.21 13.29 24.36
N PRO A 139 -0.34 13.26 23.36
CA PRO A 139 -0.18 12.08 22.56
C PRO A 139 0.21 10.91 23.48
N LEU A 140 -0.41 9.76 23.26
CA LEU A 140 -0.02 8.56 24.00
C LEU A 140 1.50 8.35 23.84
N PRO A 141 2.19 7.85 24.89
CA PRO A 141 3.59 7.52 24.80
C PRO A 141 3.89 6.65 23.57
N GLN A 142 5.01 6.90 22.92
CA GLN A 142 5.39 6.17 21.69
C GLN A 142 5.40 4.64 21.88
N GLU A 143 5.72 4.18 23.08
CA GLU A 143 5.69 2.77 23.46
C GLU A 143 4.29 2.17 23.31
N VAL A 144 3.25 2.90 23.69
CA VAL A 144 1.86 2.43 23.59
C VAL A 144 1.47 2.21 22.14
N TYR A 145 1.83 3.13 21.23
CA TYR A 145 1.59 2.95 19.78
C TYR A 145 2.37 1.75 19.24
N ARG A 146 3.64 1.65 19.59
CA ARG A 146 4.50 0.54 19.17
C ARG A 146 3.94 -0.82 19.63
N ASP A 147 3.51 -0.90 20.88
CA ASP A 147 3.01 -2.15 21.44
C ASP A 147 1.64 -2.52 20.87
N ARG A 148 0.78 -1.54 20.60
CA ARG A 148 -0.48 -1.76 19.86
C ARG A 148 -0.21 -2.30 18.46
N ILE A 149 0.71 -1.68 17.70
CA ILE A 149 1.08 -2.14 16.37
C ILE A 149 1.62 -3.56 16.43
N ARG A 150 2.52 -3.86 17.34
CA ARG A 150 3.08 -5.21 17.53
C ARG A 150 2.00 -6.22 17.88
N TRP A 151 1.10 -5.85 18.77
CA TRP A 151 -0.01 -6.69 19.18
C TRP A 151 -0.93 -7.02 17.98
N VAL A 152 -1.36 -6.02 17.22
CA VAL A 152 -2.18 -6.23 16.00
C VAL A 152 -1.43 -7.10 14.99
N TRP A 153 -0.16 -6.83 14.76
CA TRP A 153 0.63 -7.55 13.77
C TRP A 153 0.95 -8.99 14.15
N SER A 154 0.88 -9.32 15.43
CA SER A 154 1.07 -10.68 15.92
C SER A 154 -0.20 -11.54 15.84
N ARG A 155 -1.37 -10.95 15.51
CA ARG A 155 -2.62 -11.71 15.43
C ARG A 155 -2.63 -12.66 14.25
N THR A 156 -3.13 -13.86 14.48
CA THR A 156 -3.47 -14.81 13.42
C THR A 156 -4.94 -14.62 13.02
N ALA A 157 -5.32 -15.15 11.85
CA ALA A 157 -6.69 -15.04 11.36
C ALA A 157 -7.72 -15.62 12.35
N GLU A 158 -7.35 -16.70 13.05
CA GLU A 158 -8.21 -17.38 14.02
C GLU A 158 -8.43 -16.54 15.30
N GLN A 159 -7.52 -15.61 15.58
CA GLN A 159 -7.62 -14.72 16.74
C GLN A 159 -8.46 -13.46 16.45
N ILE A 160 -8.83 -13.24 15.18
CA ILE A 160 -9.64 -12.11 14.76
C ILE A 160 -11.08 -12.59 14.61
N VAL A 161 -11.92 -12.24 15.58
CA VAL A 161 -13.34 -12.59 15.58
C VAL A 161 -14.15 -11.35 15.25
N ILE A 162 -14.89 -11.40 14.15
CA ILE A 162 -15.80 -10.33 13.74
C ILE A 162 -17.23 -10.83 13.96
N SER A 163 -17.97 -10.17 14.83
CA SER A 163 -19.37 -10.55 15.08
C SER A 163 -20.25 -10.32 13.85
N THR A 164 -21.35 -11.07 13.73
CA THR A 164 -22.28 -10.96 12.60
C THR A 164 -22.79 -9.53 12.39
N ASN A 165 -23.09 -8.82 13.49
CA ASN A 165 -23.55 -7.43 13.39
C ASN A 165 -22.49 -6.48 12.79
N VAL A 166 -21.23 -6.67 13.18
CA VAL A 166 -20.11 -5.91 12.62
C VAL A 166 -19.88 -6.26 11.16
N GLN A 167 -20.00 -7.55 10.77
CA GLN A 167 -19.93 -7.96 9.37
C GLN A 167 -21.00 -7.29 8.52
N LEU A 168 -22.26 -7.28 8.99
CA LEU A 168 -23.38 -6.62 8.31
C LEU A 168 -23.15 -5.11 8.18
N TYR A 169 -22.66 -4.47 9.24
CA TYR A 169 -22.32 -3.05 9.19
C TYR A 169 -21.24 -2.75 8.15
N ILE A 170 -20.15 -3.51 8.15
CA ILE A 170 -19.04 -3.36 7.18
C ILE A 170 -19.54 -3.51 5.73
N VAL A 171 -20.39 -4.50 5.47
CA VAL A 171 -20.96 -4.72 4.12
C VAL A 171 -21.86 -3.57 3.71
N ASN A 172 -22.71 -3.08 4.61
CA ASN A 172 -23.60 -1.96 4.34
C ASN A 172 -22.82 -0.67 4.05
N GLU A 173 -21.80 -0.35 4.86
CA GLU A 173 -20.92 0.79 4.63
C GLU A 173 -20.17 0.67 3.30
N ALA A 174 -19.64 -0.51 2.97
CA ALA A 174 -18.98 -0.75 1.70
C ALA A 174 -19.91 -0.49 0.50
N ASN A 175 -21.16 -0.93 0.61
CA ASN A 175 -22.17 -0.71 -0.43
C ASN A 175 -22.55 0.78 -0.55
N GLN A 176 -22.65 1.48 0.58
CA GLN A 176 -22.94 2.90 0.58
C GLN A 176 -21.80 3.71 -0.02
N LEU A 177 -20.56 3.42 0.36
CA LEU A 177 -19.37 4.06 -0.22
C LEU A 177 -19.25 3.79 -1.72
N ASN A 178 -19.51 2.56 -2.17
CA ASN A 178 -19.53 2.24 -3.59
C ASN A 178 -20.56 3.09 -4.35
N LYS A 179 -21.77 3.29 -3.83
CA LYS A 179 -22.79 4.14 -4.44
C LYS A 179 -22.40 5.62 -4.43
N THR A 180 -21.85 6.10 -3.32
CA THR A 180 -21.46 7.51 -3.16
C THR A 180 -20.34 7.91 -4.11
N TYR A 181 -19.40 6.98 -4.34
CA TYR A 181 -18.22 7.19 -5.20
C TYR A 181 -18.31 6.43 -6.52
N GLU A 182 -19.51 6.14 -6.99
CA GLU A 182 -19.79 5.56 -8.30
C GLU A 182 -19.54 6.61 -9.39
N GLY A 183 -18.33 6.62 -9.93
CA GLY A 183 -17.85 7.59 -10.89
C GLY A 183 -16.81 6.99 -11.85
N HIS A 184 -16.11 7.86 -12.57
CA HIS A 184 -15.08 7.45 -13.54
C HIS A 184 -13.89 6.70 -12.93
N ILE A 185 -13.67 6.80 -11.62
CA ILE A 185 -12.61 6.11 -10.89
C ILE A 185 -13.28 5.22 -9.84
N LYS A 186 -13.16 3.91 -10.01
CA LYS A 186 -13.59 2.95 -8.98
C LYS A 186 -12.58 2.97 -7.82
N ILE A 187 -12.80 3.84 -6.85
CA ILE A 187 -11.98 3.92 -5.63
C ILE A 187 -12.23 2.69 -4.76
N PHE A 188 -13.50 2.26 -4.71
CA PHE A 188 -13.94 1.06 -4.02
C PHE A 188 -14.33 0.01 -5.05
N GLY A 189 -13.70 -1.15 -5.00
CA GLY A 189 -14.06 -2.30 -5.82
C GLY A 189 -15.02 -3.23 -5.10
N THR A 190 -15.29 -4.38 -5.70
CA THR A 190 -16.12 -5.45 -5.11
C THR A 190 -15.64 -5.93 -3.73
N GLU A 191 -14.38 -5.65 -3.38
CA GLU A 191 -13.76 -6.03 -2.11
C GLU A 191 -13.65 -4.87 -1.10
N ALA A 192 -14.42 -3.78 -1.30
CA ALA A 192 -14.42 -2.62 -0.41
C ALA A 192 -14.63 -3.01 1.08
N TRP A 193 -15.48 -4.00 1.33
CA TRP A 193 -15.73 -4.52 2.67
C TRP A 193 -14.46 -5.08 3.35
N LYS A 194 -13.54 -5.70 2.58
CA LYS A 194 -12.26 -6.19 3.12
C LYS A 194 -11.36 -5.05 3.58
N LYS A 195 -11.38 -3.91 2.86
CA LYS A 195 -10.61 -2.72 3.24
C LYS A 195 -11.11 -2.14 4.55
N ILE A 196 -12.44 -1.98 4.66
CA ILE A 196 -13.07 -1.47 5.89
C ILE A 196 -12.75 -2.41 7.06
N ALA A 197 -12.87 -3.73 6.87
CA ALA A 197 -12.56 -4.70 7.90
C ALA A 197 -11.09 -4.70 8.36
N ARG A 198 -10.15 -4.29 7.49
CA ARG A 198 -8.73 -4.17 7.83
C ARG A 198 -8.39 -2.88 8.56
N LEU A 199 -9.20 -1.84 8.38
CA LEU A 199 -9.01 -0.53 9.00
C LEU A 199 -9.73 -0.38 10.34
N ALA A 200 -10.73 -1.23 10.61
CA ALA A 200 -11.49 -1.29 11.86
C ALA A 200 -10.71 -2.06 12.95
#